data_70918dc851763c1dcd0dc19c545c2f92
#
_entry.id   70918dc851763c1dcd0dc19c545c2f92
#
_cell.length_a   1.000
_cell.length_b   1.000
_cell.length_c   1.000
_cell.angle_alpha   90.00
_cell.angle_beta   90.00
_cell.angle_gamma   90.00
#
_symmetry.space_group_name_H-M   'P 1'
#
loop_
_entity.id
_entity.type
_entity.pdbx_description
1 polymer ?
#
loop_
_entity_poly.entity_id
_entity_poly.type
_entity_poly.pdbx_seq_one_letter_code
_entity_poly.pdbx_strand_id
1 'polypeptide(L)'
;MRDTLHSQYLNEFGDRWIFAHGDSTSSALYSADKLADRWSSPTPLFKKSEGVERANYPYLMADGITLYFAAQGENSMGGYDIFMSTFDLDKGVFYSPENIGLPFNSTANDYLLAIDDIDNLGWLVTDRRQPEGKVCIYTFVPTASRIGFEDTDLS
;
A
#
# COMPACT_ATOMS: atom_id res chain seq x y z
N MET A 1 -10.70 18.37 16.43
CA MET A 1 -10.33 17.15 16.42
C MET A 1 -9.53 16.85 15.27
N ARG A 2 -8.78 16.02 15.29
CA ARG A 2 -7.94 15.82 14.32
C ARG A 2 -8.39 14.79 13.48
N ASP A 3 -8.26 14.90 12.28
CA ASP A 3 -8.59 13.86 11.35
C ASP A 3 -7.36 13.09 11.01
N THR A 4 -6.80 12.50 12.02
CA THR A 4 -5.62 11.68 11.81
C THR A 4 -6.02 10.41 11.08
N LEU A 5 -5.30 10.10 10.03
CA LEU A 5 -5.53 8.86 9.30
C LEU A 5 -4.75 7.74 9.99
N HIS A 6 -5.43 6.63 10.19
CA HIS A 6 -4.83 5.52 10.94
C HIS A 6 -5.05 4.19 10.27
N SER A 7 -4.67 4.07 9.02
CA SER A 7 -4.65 2.73 8.43
C SER A 7 -3.42 2.00 8.95
N GLN A 8 -3.55 0.71 9.16
CA GLN A 8 -2.46 -0.06 9.73
C GLN A 8 -2.50 -1.49 9.25
N TYR A 9 -1.36 -2.13 9.27
CA TYR A 9 -1.22 -3.52 8.90
C TYR A 9 -0.27 -4.21 9.88
N LEU A 10 -0.71 -5.32 10.44
CA LEU A 10 0.11 -6.17 11.28
C LEU A 10 0.35 -7.46 10.53
N ASN A 11 1.60 -7.89 10.39
CA ASN A 11 1.90 -9.09 9.63
C ASN A 11 1.39 -10.34 10.35
N GLU A 12 1.37 -11.47 9.64
CA GLU A 12 0.79 -12.70 10.18
C GLU A 12 1.44 -13.17 11.47
N PHE A 13 2.74 -12.96 11.59
CA PHE A 13 3.45 -13.38 12.79
C PHE A 13 3.25 -12.42 13.95
N GLY A 14 2.66 -11.25 13.69
CA GLY A 14 2.41 -10.27 14.73
C GLY A 14 3.68 -9.59 15.23
N ASP A 15 4.74 -9.61 14.45
CA ASP A 15 6.02 -9.05 14.88
C ASP A 15 6.45 -7.81 14.09
N ARG A 16 5.70 -7.42 13.07
CA ARG A 16 5.95 -6.17 12.35
C ARG A 16 4.66 -5.43 12.12
N TRP A 17 4.66 -4.19 12.49
CA TRP A 17 3.50 -3.31 12.39
C TRP A 17 3.85 -2.16 11.45
N ILE A 18 3.05 -1.97 10.42
CA ILE A 18 3.21 -0.86 9.49
C ILE A 18 1.94 -0.03 9.57
N PHE A 19 2.08 1.27 9.72
CA PHE A 19 0.91 2.11 9.91
C PHE A 19 1.15 3.49 9.32
N ALA A 20 0.04 4.14 8.97
CA ALA A 20 0.07 5.51 8.50
C ALA A 20 -0.16 6.44 9.69
N HIS A 21 0.57 7.53 9.72
CA HIS A 21 0.41 8.54 10.75
C HIS A 21 0.49 9.91 10.11
N GLY A 22 -0.41 10.78 10.51
CA GLY A 22 -0.49 12.12 9.97
C GLY A 22 -1.93 12.57 9.84
N ASP A 23 -2.14 13.63 9.10
CA ASP A 23 -3.48 14.15 8.89
C ASP A 23 -3.84 14.09 7.40
N SER A 24 -4.96 14.68 7.04
CA SER A 24 -5.45 14.59 5.67
C SER A 24 -4.55 15.27 4.65
N THR A 25 -3.64 16.11 5.09
CA THR A 25 -2.75 16.83 4.19
C THR A 25 -1.34 16.27 4.18
N SER A 26 -0.98 15.52 5.20
CA SER A 26 0.39 15.02 5.30
C SER A 26 0.38 13.75 6.14
N SER A 27 0.58 12.62 5.50
CA SER A 27 0.69 11.36 6.21
C SER A 27 1.86 10.58 5.63
N ALA A 28 2.45 9.74 6.48
CA ALA A 28 3.61 8.94 6.09
C ALA A 28 3.45 7.57 6.72
N LEU A 29 4.16 6.60 6.15
CA LEU A 29 4.17 5.25 6.69
C LEU A 29 5.33 5.08 7.65
N TYR A 30 5.05 4.41 8.74
CA TYR A 30 6.02 4.08 9.78
C TYR A 30 5.98 2.59 10.04
N SER A 31 7.06 2.05 10.55
CA SER A 31 7.08 0.66 10.98
C SER A 31 7.65 0.54 12.37
N ALA A 32 7.20 -0.49 13.07
CA ALA A 32 7.74 -0.87 14.37
C ALA A 32 7.84 -2.39 14.41
N ASP A 33 8.85 -2.88 15.12
CA ASP A 33 9.07 -4.31 15.24
C ASP A 33 8.83 -4.75 16.68
N LYS A 34 8.31 -5.96 16.82
CA LYS A 34 8.06 -6.52 18.14
C LYS A 34 9.37 -6.94 18.78
N LEU A 35 9.64 -6.39 19.93
CA LEU A 35 10.76 -6.83 20.76
C LEU A 35 10.21 -7.85 21.76
N ALA A 36 11.04 -8.29 22.69
CA ALA A 36 10.62 -9.35 23.59
C ALA A 36 9.30 -9.04 24.31
N ASP A 37 9.15 -7.83 24.82
CA ASP A 37 7.99 -7.46 25.60
C ASP A 37 7.38 -6.10 25.21
N ARG A 38 7.84 -5.54 24.11
CA ARG A 38 7.34 -4.22 23.70
C ARG A 38 7.59 -4.03 22.22
N TRP A 39 7.06 -2.96 21.66
CA TRP A 39 7.34 -2.57 20.30
C TRP A 39 8.50 -1.59 20.25
N SER A 40 9.28 -1.66 19.19
CA SER A 40 10.34 -0.69 18.98
C SER A 40 9.74 0.69 18.73
N SER A 41 10.56 1.72 18.81
CA SER A 41 10.13 3.05 18.41
C SER A 41 9.82 3.06 16.94
N PRO A 42 8.71 3.66 16.53
CA PRO A 42 8.38 3.72 15.10
C PRO A 42 9.42 4.50 14.31
N THR A 43 9.70 4.01 13.11
CA THR A 43 10.62 4.69 12.19
C THR A 43 9.92 4.87 10.85
N PRO A 44 10.18 6.00 10.15
CA PRO A 44 9.57 6.19 8.84
C PRO A 44 10.14 5.21 7.83
N LEU A 45 9.29 4.74 6.91
CA LEU A 45 9.73 3.81 5.89
C LEU A 45 10.50 4.52 4.78
N PHE A 46 10.08 5.73 4.42
CA PHE A 46 10.63 6.41 3.26
C PHE A 46 11.03 7.83 3.63
N LYS A 47 12.02 8.36 2.92
CA LYS A 47 12.44 9.75 3.09
C LYS A 47 11.54 10.65 2.25
N LYS A 48 11.44 11.90 2.66
CA LYS A 48 10.65 12.86 1.89
C LYS A 48 11.15 13.01 0.46
N SER A 49 12.43 12.80 0.27
CA SER A 49 13.02 12.94 -1.06
C SER A 49 12.65 11.81 -2.02
N GLU A 50 11.93 10.80 -1.54
CA GLU A 50 11.59 9.68 -2.41
C GLU A 50 10.28 9.85 -3.16
N GLY A 51 9.71 11.05 -3.09
CA GLY A 51 8.65 11.43 -4.00
C GLY A 51 7.26 10.90 -3.68
N VAL A 52 7.03 10.40 -2.48
CA VAL A 52 5.70 9.97 -2.09
C VAL A 52 5.19 10.83 -0.96
N GLU A 53 3.93 11.21 -1.06
CA GLU A 53 3.26 12.03 -0.07
C GLU A 53 1.92 11.41 0.28
N ARG A 54 1.41 11.74 1.45
CA ARG A 54 0.09 11.29 1.88
C ARG A 54 -0.05 9.77 1.80
N ALA A 55 1.02 9.05 2.16
CA ALA A 55 1.02 7.59 2.12
C ALA A 55 0.03 7.01 3.12
N ASN A 56 -0.69 5.96 2.70
CA ASN A 56 -1.76 5.38 3.51
C ASN A 56 -2.03 3.95 3.05
N TYR A 57 -2.84 3.24 3.77
CA TYR A 57 -3.36 1.91 3.42
C TYR A 57 -2.27 0.91 3.06
N PRO A 58 -1.34 0.65 3.97
CA PRO A 58 -0.27 -0.31 3.69
C PRO A 58 -0.78 -1.75 3.72
N TYR A 59 -0.22 -2.58 2.85
CA TYR A 59 -0.44 -4.01 2.85
C TYR A 59 0.87 -4.72 2.57
N LEU A 60 1.33 -5.52 3.52
CA LEU A 60 2.56 -6.30 3.38
C LEU A 60 2.18 -7.72 3.00
N MET A 61 2.72 -8.23 1.91
CA MET A 61 2.41 -9.58 1.49
C MET A 61 2.95 -10.60 2.49
N ALA A 62 2.43 -11.84 2.38
CA ALA A 62 2.79 -12.89 3.32
C ALA A 62 4.29 -13.21 3.29
N ASP A 63 4.98 -12.88 2.20
CA ASP A 63 6.43 -13.08 2.13
C ASP A 63 7.21 -12.15 3.07
N GLY A 64 6.55 -11.15 3.64
CA GLY A 64 7.20 -10.19 4.53
C GLY A 64 8.12 -9.22 3.81
N ILE A 65 8.13 -9.24 2.49
CA ILE A 65 9.07 -8.47 1.67
C ILE A 65 8.37 -7.43 0.82
N THR A 66 7.24 -7.79 0.19
CA THR A 66 6.57 -6.93 -0.77
C THR A 66 5.51 -6.10 -0.07
N LEU A 67 5.64 -4.79 -0.14
CA LEU A 67 4.72 -3.84 0.47
C LEU A 67 3.99 -3.06 -0.63
N TYR A 68 2.67 -3.03 -0.55
CA TYR A 68 1.85 -2.15 -1.37
C TYR A 68 1.22 -1.09 -0.48
N PHE A 69 1.07 0.11 -1.01
CA PHE A 69 0.42 1.19 -0.27
C PHE A 69 -0.08 2.24 -1.25
N ALA A 70 -0.98 3.08 -0.79
CA ALA A 70 -1.49 4.18 -1.61
C ALA A 70 -0.76 5.46 -1.23
N ALA A 71 -0.46 6.28 -2.21
CA ALA A 71 0.19 7.56 -1.97
C ALA A 71 -0.05 8.50 -3.14
N GLN A 72 0.30 9.75 -2.93
CA GLN A 72 0.35 10.75 -3.98
C GLN A 72 1.81 11.14 -4.16
N GLY A 73 2.16 11.60 -5.34
CA GLY A 73 3.53 11.99 -5.60
C GLY A 73 3.68 12.50 -7.01
N GLU A 74 4.91 12.83 -7.36
CA GLU A 74 5.18 13.41 -8.67
C GLU A 74 4.79 12.49 -9.81
N ASN A 75 4.84 11.20 -9.57
CA ASN A 75 4.55 10.21 -10.60
C ASN A 75 3.14 9.64 -10.51
N SER A 76 2.27 10.26 -9.73
CA SER A 76 0.89 9.79 -9.63
C SER A 76 0.12 10.10 -10.89
N MET A 77 -0.72 9.15 -11.30
CA MET A 77 -1.56 9.31 -12.47
C MET A 77 -2.82 10.10 -12.17
N GLY A 78 -3.23 10.12 -10.94
CA GLY A 78 -4.44 10.82 -10.53
C GLY A 78 -4.30 11.25 -9.09
N GLY A 79 -5.27 10.89 -8.25
CA GLY A 79 -5.18 11.16 -6.83
C GLY A 79 -4.23 10.16 -6.17
N TYR A 80 -4.77 9.27 -5.37
CA TYR A 80 -3.98 8.17 -4.82
C TYR A 80 -3.67 7.15 -5.90
N ASP A 81 -2.43 6.73 -5.94
CA ASP A 81 -1.99 5.61 -6.77
C ASP A 81 -1.39 4.54 -5.86
N ILE A 82 -1.35 3.31 -6.36
CA ILE A 82 -0.70 2.23 -5.63
C ILE A 82 0.79 2.25 -5.94
N PHE A 83 1.59 2.21 -4.90
CA PHE A 83 3.04 2.12 -4.99
C PHE A 83 3.47 0.79 -4.38
N MET A 84 4.64 0.33 -4.77
CA MET A 84 5.23 -0.90 -4.27
C MET A 84 6.64 -0.63 -3.79
N SER A 85 7.01 -1.29 -2.71
CA SER A 85 8.40 -1.29 -2.25
C SER A 85 8.73 -2.69 -1.76
N THR A 86 10.02 -3.03 -1.76
CA THR A 86 10.47 -4.31 -1.25
C THR A 86 11.42 -4.08 -0.09
N PHE A 87 11.41 -5.02 0.84
CA PHE A 87 12.23 -4.95 2.04
C PHE A 87 13.56 -5.65 1.81
N ASP A 88 14.64 -4.97 2.14
CA ASP A 88 15.98 -5.54 2.07
C ASP A 88 16.26 -6.22 3.41
N LEU A 89 16.30 -7.54 3.41
CA LEU A 89 16.49 -8.31 4.63
C LEU A 89 17.87 -8.10 5.25
N ASP A 90 18.86 -7.82 4.41
CA ASP A 90 20.21 -7.62 4.92
C ASP A 90 20.40 -6.26 5.56
N LYS A 91 19.79 -5.24 4.98
CA LYS A 91 19.93 -3.87 5.47
C LYS A 91 18.83 -3.47 6.43
N GLY A 92 17.73 -4.22 6.46
CA GLY A 92 16.62 -3.90 7.35
C GLY A 92 15.84 -2.65 6.97
N VAL A 93 15.79 -2.33 5.67
CA VAL A 93 15.09 -1.14 5.19
C VAL A 93 14.29 -1.47 3.95
N PHE A 94 13.29 -0.64 3.66
CA PHE A 94 12.54 -0.74 2.41
C PHE A 94 13.25 0.08 1.33
N TYR A 95 13.26 -0.45 0.11
CA TYR A 95 13.79 0.27 -1.03
C TYR A 95 12.86 1.41 -1.43
N SER A 96 13.35 2.32 -2.25
CA SER A 96 12.55 3.43 -2.75
C SER A 96 11.29 2.91 -3.43
N PRO A 97 10.15 3.53 -3.16
CA PRO A 97 8.89 3.04 -3.70
C PRO A 97 8.74 3.36 -5.18
N GLU A 98 8.00 2.52 -5.88
CA GLU A 98 7.74 2.68 -7.30
C GLU A 98 6.24 2.65 -7.55
N ASN A 99 5.77 3.54 -8.42
CA ASN A 99 4.39 3.52 -8.87
C ASN A 99 4.20 2.28 -9.75
N ILE A 100 3.20 1.46 -9.43
CA ILE A 100 3.05 0.19 -10.15
C ILE A 100 2.37 0.36 -11.52
N GLY A 101 1.82 1.53 -11.81
CA GLY A 101 1.31 1.82 -13.14
C GLY A 101 0.03 1.07 -13.50
N LEU A 102 -0.24 1.09 -14.80
CA LEU A 102 -1.40 0.38 -15.34
C LEU A 102 -1.19 -1.12 -15.24
N PRO A 103 -2.24 -1.88 -15.13
CA PRO A 103 -3.66 -1.48 -15.10
C PRO A 103 -4.18 -1.14 -13.71
N PHE A 104 -3.37 -1.30 -12.67
CA PHE A 104 -3.84 -1.08 -11.31
C PHE A 104 -4.14 0.38 -11.05
N ASN A 105 -3.22 1.26 -11.42
CA ASN A 105 -3.41 2.68 -11.20
C ASN A 105 -4.23 3.30 -12.31
N SER A 106 -4.94 4.36 -11.96
CA SER A 106 -5.82 5.08 -12.87
C SER A 106 -5.72 6.56 -12.57
N THR A 107 -6.47 7.37 -13.32
CA THR A 107 -6.56 8.79 -13.04
C THR A 107 -7.49 9.11 -11.88
N ALA A 108 -8.15 8.11 -11.32
CA ALA A 108 -8.97 8.24 -10.12
C ALA A 108 -8.11 7.95 -8.88
N ASN A 109 -8.75 7.67 -7.76
CA ASN A 109 -8.03 7.30 -6.55
C ASN A 109 -7.99 5.79 -6.40
N ASP A 110 -6.82 5.24 -6.26
CA ASP A 110 -6.62 3.82 -6.07
C ASP A 110 -6.08 3.65 -4.65
N TYR A 111 -6.89 3.04 -3.78
CA TYR A 111 -6.66 3.12 -2.34
C TYR A 111 -5.93 1.93 -1.76
N LEU A 112 -6.21 0.74 -2.23
CA LEU A 112 -5.65 -0.44 -1.58
C LEU A 112 -5.48 -1.56 -2.60
N LEU A 113 -4.32 -2.20 -2.57
CA LEU A 113 -4.08 -3.43 -3.30
C LEU A 113 -3.66 -4.49 -2.28
N ALA A 114 -4.37 -5.60 -2.24
CA ALA A 114 -4.05 -6.72 -1.37
C ALA A 114 -4.02 -8.00 -2.19
N ILE A 115 -3.09 -8.87 -1.89
CA ILE A 115 -2.92 -10.12 -2.62
C ILE A 115 -2.73 -11.26 -1.63
N ASP A 116 -3.56 -12.28 -1.77
CA ASP A 116 -3.46 -13.50 -0.99
C ASP A 116 -2.81 -14.56 -1.86
N ASP A 117 -1.56 -14.87 -1.56
CA ASP A 117 -0.80 -15.85 -2.35
C ASP A 117 -1.32 -17.27 -2.18
N ILE A 118 -1.89 -17.56 -1.03
CA ILE A 118 -2.38 -18.92 -0.75
C ILE A 118 -3.57 -19.24 -1.62
N ASP A 119 -4.54 -18.33 -1.63
CA ASP A 119 -5.75 -18.53 -2.42
C ASP A 119 -5.63 -17.96 -3.84
N ASN A 120 -4.49 -17.35 -4.16
CA ASN A 120 -4.22 -16.76 -5.46
C ASN A 120 -5.31 -15.77 -5.87
N LEU A 121 -5.59 -14.84 -4.99
CA LEU A 121 -6.66 -13.88 -5.18
C LEU A 121 -6.19 -12.50 -4.76
N GLY A 122 -6.56 -11.50 -5.56
CA GLY A 122 -6.20 -10.12 -5.26
C GLY A 122 -7.42 -9.22 -5.23
N TRP A 123 -7.28 -8.08 -4.54
CA TRP A 123 -8.33 -7.07 -4.42
C TRP A 123 -7.74 -5.70 -4.66
N LEU A 124 -8.46 -4.89 -5.41
CA LEU A 124 -8.11 -3.49 -5.63
C LEU A 124 -9.30 -2.63 -5.24
N VAL A 125 -9.08 -1.70 -4.32
CA VAL A 125 -10.13 -0.75 -3.91
C VAL A 125 -9.85 0.57 -4.62
N THR A 126 -10.84 1.08 -5.33
CA THR A 126 -10.66 2.26 -6.16
C THR A 126 -11.99 3.01 -6.29
N ASP A 127 -11.94 4.31 -6.55
CA ASP A 127 -13.16 5.06 -6.83
C ASP A 127 -13.35 5.32 -8.33
N ARG A 128 -12.57 4.65 -9.19
CA ARG A 128 -12.72 4.80 -10.62
C ARG A 128 -14.13 4.41 -11.07
N ARG A 129 -14.67 5.20 -11.97
CA ARG A 129 -16.02 4.97 -12.50
C ARG A 129 -17.12 4.95 -11.45
N GLN A 130 -16.87 5.57 -10.30
CA GLN A 130 -17.85 5.59 -9.22
C GLN A 130 -18.32 7.01 -8.97
N PRO A 131 -19.56 7.19 -8.48
CA PRO A 131 -19.99 8.49 -8.04
C PRO A 131 -19.15 8.99 -6.89
N GLU A 132 -19.14 10.29 -6.70
CA GLU A 132 -18.37 10.89 -5.62
C GLU A 132 -18.72 10.25 -4.28
N GLY A 133 -17.71 9.94 -3.50
CA GLY A 133 -17.91 9.33 -2.20
C GLY A 133 -18.13 7.84 -2.22
N LYS A 134 -18.05 7.20 -3.40
CA LYS A 134 -18.22 5.75 -3.52
C LYS A 134 -16.95 5.12 -4.02
N VAL A 135 -16.73 3.87 -3.59
CA VAL A 135 -15.62 3.06 -4.08
C VAL A 135 -16.14 1.71 -4.53
N CYS A 136 -15.35 1.02 -5.31
CA CYS A 136 -15.64 -0.35 -5.69
C CYS A 136 -14.42 -1.21 -5.41
N ILE A 137 -14.65 -2.51 -5.35
CA ILE A 137 -13.59 -3.48 -5.13
C ILE A 137 -13.55 -4.40 -6.33
N TYR A 138 -12.43 -4.41 -7.02
CA TYR A 138 -12.18 -5.36 -8.10
C TYR A 138 -11.42 -6.54 -7.53
N THR A 139 -11.81 -7.74 -7.94
CA THR A 139 -11.05 -8.94 -7.61
C THR A 139 -10.34 -9.42 -8.86
N PHE A 140 -9.18 -10.04 -8.68
CA PHE A 140 -8.42 -10.55 -9.80
C PHE A 140 -7.60 -11.74 -9.35
N VAL A 141 -7.07 -12.49 -10.32
CA VAL A 141 -6.22 -13.65 -10.05
C VAL A 141 -4.79 -13.26 -10.39
N PRO A 142 -3.90 -13.14 -9.40
CA PRO A 142 -2.50 -12.89 -9.68
C PRO A 142 -1.90 -14.07 -10.43
N THR A 143 -0.95 -13.77 -11.32
CA THR A 143 -0.25 -14.83 -12.04
C THR A 143 1.24 -14.78 -11.71
N ALA A 144 1.93 -15.85 -12.01
CA ALA A 144 3.34 -15.94 -11.71
C ALA A 144 4.16 -14.88 -12.42
N SER A 145 3.77 -14.51 -13.62
CA SER A 145 4.56 -13.58 -14.42
C SER A 145 4.05 -12.16 -14.34
N ARG A 146 2.77 -11.98 -14.08
CA ARG A 146 2.18 -10.66 -14.08
C ARG A 146 0.76 -10.76 -13.57
N ILE A 147 0.22 -9.62 -13.23
CA ILE A 147 -1.17 -9.51 -12.86
C ILE A 147 -1.92 -8.90 -14.03
N GLY A 148 -2.95 -9.59 -14.49
CA GLY A 148 -3.69 -9.15 -15.66
C GLY A 148 -5.10 -8.74 -15.30
N PHE A 149 -5.47 -7.52 -15.69
CA PHE A 149 -6.82 -7.03 -15.48
C PHE A 149 -7.73 -7.37 -16.63
N GLU A 150 -7.17 -7.72 -17.77
CA GLU A 150 -7.99 -7.99 -18.94
C GLU A 150 -8.87 -9.21 -18.71
N ASP A 151 -8.49 -10.11 -17.84
CA ASP A 151 -9.31 -11.27 -17.52
C ASP A 151 -10.27 -10.99 -16.41
N THR A 152 -10.15 -9.86 -15.78
CA THR A 152 -11.04 -9.47 -14.71
C THR A 152 -12.03 -8.51 -15.31
N ASP A 153 -13.23 -8.94 -15.42
CA ASP A 153 -14.20 -8.05 -16.05
C ASP A 153 -14.43 -6.84 -15.20
N LEU A 154 -13.96 -5.72 -15.68
CA LEU A 154 -14.03 -4.49 -14.94
C LEU A 154 -15.27 -3.69 -15.24
N SER A 155 -16.07 -4.18 -16.12
CA SER A 155 -17.31 -3.49 -16.45
C SER A 155 -18.37 -3.71 -15.41
#